data_682a04186e9b8daf0a522feb23959052
#
_entry.id   682a04186e9b8daf0a522feb23959052
#
_cell.length_a   1.000
_cell.length_b   1.000
_cell.length_c   1.000
_cell.angle_alpha   90.00
_cell.angle_beta   90.00
_cell.angle_gamma   90.00
#
_symmetry.space_group_name_H-M   'P 1'
#
loop_
_entity.id
_entity.type
_entity.pdbx_description
1 polymer ?
#
loop_
_entity_poly.entity_id
_entity_poly.type
_entity_poly.pdbx_seq_one_letter_code
_entity_poly.pdbx_strand_id
1 'polypeptide(L)'
;LIYDIAEDKDSICIIEEFISGKSLTEYVAEHRMLTAAQITDFVLQICDILEYLHSQGSKGMVHLDLKPDNILITDTGSVKLIDFDNAVRMGERHATHYGSIGFAAPEQYHRLYQDCRADIYSLGMLILYMDNGHVQCHAESLHHKKFYPIVKKCIHHSIWQRYRSVKQVRQAVYSLQAENELPENIKAQNISLYGTKHGVGTTHIALCLTAYLTRNGFRAVYVQEADEEDFICEIRESILQTDGTFRCGTIAVCPQYHGAVQADLYGYDYIVRDCGTIAGLSAQADIKIVVTDFGYRRRLEYERLLQSDKD
;
A
#
# COMPACT_ATOMS: atom_id res chain seq x y z
N LEU A 1 -9.84 -13.36 28.13
CA LEU A 1 -11.14 -13.35 28.81
C LEU A 1 -10.92 -13.26 30.31
N ILE A 2 -11.60 -12.32 30.99
CA ILE A 2 -11.56 -12.24 32.47
C ILE A 2 -12.58 -13.25 32.98
N TYR A 3 -12.12 -14.18 33.84
CA TYR A 3 -12.97 -15.22 34.41
C TYR A 3 -13.59 -14.76 35.76
N ASP A 4 -12.81 -14.05 36.57
CA ASP A 4 -13.25 -13.62 37.90
C ASP A 4 -12.41 -12.45 38.41
N ILE A 5 -12.94 -11.71 39.38
CA ILE A 5 -12.25 -10.67 40.09
C ILE A 5 -12.44 -10.95 41.58
N ALA A 6 -11.35 -11.27 42.28
CA ALA A 6 -11.34 -11.47 43.73
C ALA A 6 -10.75 -10.24 44.43
N GLU A 7 -11.48 -9.69 45.39
CA GLU A 7 -11.06 -8.53 46.17
C GLU A 7 -10.83 -8.93 47.62
N ASP A 8 -9.66 -8.57 48.16
CA ASP A 8 -9.33 -8.67 49.55
C ASP A 8 -9.05 -7.24 50.07
N LYS A 9 -8.87 -7.10 51.37
CA LYS A 9 -8.72 -5.80 52.07
C LYS A 9 -7.61 -4.93 51.49
N ASP A 10 -6.55 -5.53 50.97
CA ASP A 10 -5.34 -4.85 50.50
C ASP A 10 -4.97 -5.15 49.03
N SER A 11 -5.76 -5.98 48.33
CA SER A 11 -5.43 -6.41 46.97
C SER A 11 -6.64 -6.76 46.15
N ILE A 12 -6.54 -6.55 44.83
CA ILE A 12 -7.49 -7.03 43.82
C ILE A 12 -6.75 -8.05 42.97
N CYS A 13 -7.30 -9.25 42.87
CA CYS A 13 -6.79 -10.30 41.98
C CYS A 13 -7.73 -10.44 40.77
N ILE A 14 -7.19 -10.30 39.58
CA ILE A 14 -7.90 -10.56 38.32
C ILE A 14 -7.52 -11.96 37.85
N ILE A 15 -8.51 -12.83 37.67
CA ILE A 15 -8.34 -14.17 37.12
C ILE A 15 -8.71 -14.11 35.66
N GLU A 16 -7.73 -14.29 34.80
CA GLU A 16 -7.93 -14.19 33.37
C GLU A 16 -7.44 -15.42 32.61
N GLU A 17 -7.85 -15.50 31.33
CA GLU A 17 -7.42 -16.56 30.43
C GLU A 17 -5.89 -16.56 30.29
N PHE A 18 -5.28 -17.73 30.51
CA PHE A 18 -3.88 -17.92 30.19
C PHE A 18 -3.71 -18.04 28.67
N ILE A 19 -2.98 -17.11 28.09
CA ILE A 19 -2.69 -17.09 26.65
C ILE A 19 -1.30 -17.71 26.44
N SER A 20 -1.27 -18.89 25.78
CA SER A 20 -0.01 -19.48 25.35
C SER A 20 0.51 -18.72 24.14
N GLY A 21 1.73 -18.20 24.23
CA GLY A 21 2.36 -17.42 23.18
C GLY A 21 3.63 -16.73 23.67
N LYS A 22 4.27 -16.00 22.79
CA LYS A 22 5.46 -15.18 23.06
C LYS A 22 5.12 -13.71 22.94
N SER A 23 5.74 -12.87 23.74
CA SER A 23 5.65 -11.43 23.53
C SER A 23 6.23 -11.07 22.16
N LEU A 24 5.76 -9.98 21.57
CA LEU A 24 6.33 -9.49 20.30
C LEU A 24 7.83 -9.17 20.46
N THR A 25 8.27 -8.80 21.67
CA THR A 25 9.69 -8.63 22.00
C THR A 25 10.47 -9.92 21.82
N GLU A 26 9.99 -11.03 22.42
CA GLU A 26 10.62 -12.35 22.28
C GLU A 26 10.55 -12.86 20.85
N TYR A 27 9.40 -12.68 20.19
CA TYR A 27 9.19 -13.12 18.83
C TYR A 27 10.15 -12.43 17.85
N VAL A 28 10.33 -11.11 17.94
CA VAL A 28 11.26 -10.34 17.10
C VAL A 28 12.71 -10.73 17.41
N ALA A 29 13.07 -10.94 18.69
CA ALA A 29 14.42 -11.35 19.07
C ALA A 29 14.80 -12.71 18.47
N GLU A 30 13.88 -13.67 18.40
CA GLU A 30 14.10 -14.98 17.81
C GLU A 30 14.22 -14.96 16.27
N HIS A 31 13.42 -14.14 15.62
CA HIS A 31 13.35 -14.11 14.15
C HIS A 31 14.34 -13.12 13.51
N ARG A 32 15.04 -12.31 14.32
CA ARG A 32 16.01 -11.26 13.93
C ARG A 32 15.46 -10.19 12.98
N MET A 33 14.78 -10.58 11.92
CA MET A 33 14.08 -9.67 10.98
C MET A 33 12.76 -10.32 10.57
N LEU A 34 11.68 -9.57 10.71
CA LEU A 34 10.38 -10.00 10.20
C LEU A 34 10.26 -9.64 8.73
N THR A 35 9.63 -10.53 7.97
CA THR A 35 9.28 -10.24 6.58
C THR A 35 8.20 -9.16 6.53
N ALA A 36 8.16 -8.44 5.42
CA ALA A 36 7.11 -7.46 5.20
C ALA A 36 5.69 -8.06 5.26
N ALA A 37 5.53 -9.34 4.91
CA ALA A 37 4.25 -10.05 5.01
C ALA A 37 3.85 -10.28 6.48
N GLN A 38 4.80 -10.75 7.32
CA GLN A 38 4.55 -10.93 8.75
C GLN A 38 4.20 -9.61 9.46
N ILE A 39 4.96 -8.54 9.17
CA ILE A 39 4.67 -7.21 9.70
C ILE A 39 3.27 -6.76 9.29
N THR A 40 2.92 -6.92 8.02
CA THR A 40 1.60 -6.56 7.50
C THR A 40 0.48 -7.31 8.20
N ASP A 41 0.63 -8.63 8.36
CA ASP A 41 -0.36 -9.48 9.04
C ASP A 41 -0.55 -9.06 10.51
N PHE A 42 0.54 -8.91 11.26
CA PHE A 42 0.46 -8.48 12.66
C PHE A 42 -0.16 -7.09 12.80
N VAL A 43 0.20 -6.15 11.93
CA VAL A 43 -0.36 -4.78 11.96
C VAL A 43 -1.86 -4.80 11.68
N LEU A 44 -2.34 -5.61 10.75
CA LEU A 44 -3.77 -5.73 10.46
C LEU A 44 -4.54 -6.30 11.65
N GLN A 45 -4.01 -7.34 12.30
CA GLN A 45 -4.60 -7.91 13.51
C GLN A 45 -4.63 -6.88 14.66
N ILE A 46 -3.55 -6.12 14.86
CA ILE A 46 -3.52 -5.04 15.87
C ILE A 46 -4.54 -3.96 15.53
N CYS A 47 -4.69 -3.60 14.24
CA CYS A 47 -5.71 -2.65 13.82
C CYS A 47 -7.13 -3.13 14.15
N ASP A 48 -7.44 -4.41 13.94
CA ASP A 48 -8.76 -4.97 14.26
C ASP A 48 -9.05 -4.88 15.77
N ILE A 49 -8.06 -5.20 16.61
CA ILE A 49 -8.17 -5.08 18.07
C ILE A 49 -8.39 -3.62 18.48
N LEU A 50 -7.60 -2.69 17.94
CA LEU A 50 -7.73 -1.27 18.25
C LEU A 50 -9.03 -0.67 17.71
N GLU A 51 -9.52 -1.06 16.53
CA GLU A 51 -10.84 -0.64 16.03
C GLU A 51 -11.95 -1.06 17.00
N TYR A 52 -11.88 -2.31 17.48
CA TYR A 52 -12.83 -2.80 18.48
C TYR A 52 -12.75 -1.96 19.75
N LEU A 53 -11.55 -1.74 20.32
CA LEU A 53 -11.33 -0.97 21.54
C LEU A 53 -11.84 0.47 21.39
N HIS A 54 -11.49 1.14 20.30
CA HIS A 54 -11.89 2.51 20.01
C HIS A 54 -13.40 2.68 19.77
N SER A 55 -14.13 1.59 19.54
CA SER A 55 -15.59 1.60 19.37
C SER A 55 -16.37 1.28 20.66
N GLN A 56 -15.69 0.94 21.76
CA GLN A 56 -16.36 0.49 22.98
C GLN A 56 -17.06 1.60 23.76
N GLY A 57 -18.30 1.33 24.19
CA GLY A 57 -19.11 2.31 24.91
C GLY A 57 -19.51 3.53 24.08
N SER A 58 -19.92 4.61 24.75
CA SER A 58 -20.39 5.83 24.05
C SER A 58 -19.27 6.72 23.52
N LYS A 59 -18.06 6.59 24.02
CA LYS A 59 -16.92 7.46 23.67
C LYS A 59 -15.73 6.71 23.07
N GLY A 60 -15.69 5.38 23.20
CA GLY A 60 -14.51 4.57 22.85
C GLY A 60 -13.46 4.57 23.96
N MET A 61 -12.54 3.63 23.90
CA MET A 61 -11.39 3.51 24.80
C MET A 61 -10.09 3.60 24.02
N VAL A 62 -9.03 4.13 24.67
CA VAL A 62 -7.66 4.23 24.13
C VAL A 62 -6.77 3.40 25.03
N HIS A 63 -5.83 2.64 24.45
CA HIS A 63 -4.96 1.75 25.21
C HIS A 63 -3.83 2.49 25.94
N LEU A 64 -3.18 3.44 25.29
CA LEU A 64 -2.11 4.34 25.76
C LEU A 64 -0.78 3.70 26.14
N ASP A 65 -0.66 2.37 26.18
CA ASP A 65 0.59 1.66 26.43
C ASP A 65 0.83 0.52 25.43
N LEU A 66 0.60 0.82 24.16
CA LEU A 66 0.85 -0.11 23.09
C LEU A 66 2.36 -0.25 22.84
N LYS A 67 2.92 -1.40 23.24
CA LYS A 67 4.36 -1.73 23.13
C LYS A 67 4.55 -3.22 22.84
N PRO A 68 5.75 -3.67 22.43
CA PRO A 68 6.00 -5.07 22.10
C PRO A 68 5.71 -6.04 23.23
N ASP A 69 5.97 -5.66 24.49
CA ASP A 69 5.74 -6.53 25.65
C ASP A 69 4.25 -6.77 25.93
N ASN A 70 3.38 -5.85 25.51
CA ASN A 70 1.93 -5.94 25.69
C ASN A 70 1.22 -6.61 24.51
N ILE A 71 1.97 -7.16 23.55
CA ILE A 71 1.46 -7.89 22.40
C ILE A 71 1.99 -9.32 22.46
N LEU A 72 1.07 -10.30 22.51
CA LEU A 72 1.40 -11.72 22.44
C LEU A 72 1.12 -12.27 21.05
N ILE A 73 2.05 -13.07 20.55
CA ILE A 73 1.91 -13.86 19.34
C ILE A 73 1.72 -15.30 19.75
N THR A 74 0.55 -15.86 19.48
CA THR A 74 0.23 -17.26 19.81
C THR A 74 0.94 -18.23 18.85
N ASP A 75 0.96 -19.52 19.21
CA ASP A 75 1.53 -20.58 18.36
C ASP A 75 0.81 -20.69 16.98
N THR A 76 -0.43 -20.19 16.88
CA THR A 76 -1.19 -20.11 15.62
C THR A 76 -0.93 -18.84 14.82
N GLY A 77 -0.05 -17.94 15.28
CA GLY A 77 0.22 -16.65 14.66
C GLY A 77 -0.82 -15.56 14.95
N SER A 78 -1.76 -15.83 15.87
CA SER A 78 -2.76 -14.84 16.27
C SER A 78 -2.18 -13.82 17.22
N VAL A 79 -2.51 -12.54 17.01
CA VAL A 79 -2.11 -11.44 17.90
C VAL A 79 -3.12 -11.28 19.03
N LYS A 80 -2.62 -11.13 20.24
CA LYS A 80 -3.41 -10.77 21.43
C LYS A 80 -2.81 -9.55 22.10
N LEU A 81 -3.65 -8.60 22.47
CA LEU A 81 -3.27 -7.43 23.25
C LEU A 81 -3.56 -7.73 24.73
N ILE A 82 -2.59 -7.45 25.58
CA ILE A 82 -2.66 -7.67 27.03
C ILE A 82 -2.34 -6.37 27.75
N ASP A 83 -2.59 -6.32 29.06
CA ASP A 83 -2.29 -5.19 29.94
C ASP A 83 -3.04 -3.90 29.55
N PHE A 84 -4.26 -3.78 30.08
CA PHE A 84 -5.13 -2.62 29.88
C PHE A 84 -5.09 -1.63 31.03
N ASP A 85 -4.08 -1.68 31.92
CA ASP A 85 -4.00 -0.84 33.12
C ASP A 85 -3.94 0.66 32.79
N ASN A 86 -3.42 1.01 31.63
CA ASN A 86 -3.34 2.37 31.15
C ASN A 86 -4.51 2.79 30.25
N ALA A 87 -5.46 1.88 29.96
CA ALA A 87 -6.56 2.17 29.07
C ALA A 87 -7.55 3.16 29.70
N VAL A 88 -7.94 4.17 28.94
CA VAL A 88 -8.89 5.20 29.39
C VAL A 88 -9.98 5.44 28.34
N ARG A 89 -11.10 6.02 28.76
CA ARG A 89 -12.12 6.51 27.83
C ARG A 89 -11.63 7.73 27.08
N MET A 90 -11.90 7.80 25.79
CA MET A 90 -11.52 8.95 24.98
C MET A 90 -12.06 10.26 25.57
N GLY A 91 -11.20 11.26 25.60
CA GLY A 91 -11.51 12.57 26.17
C GLY A 91 -11.39 12.65 27.68
N GLU A 92 -11.03 11.58 28.37
CA GLU A 92 -10.67 11.63 29.79
C GLU A 92 -9.18 11.98 29.94
N ARG A 93 -8.86 12.67 31.06
CA ARG A 93 -7.45 12.94 31.40
C ARG A 93 -6.85 11.75 32.10
N HIS A 94 -5.70 11.32 31.64
CA HIS A 94 -4.93 10.30 32.36
C HIS A 94 -4.27 10.92 33.59
N ALA A 95 -4.48 10.30 34.77
CA ALA A 95 -4.02 10.89 36.01
C ALA A 95 -2.52 10.69 36.28
N THR A 96 -1.92 9.57 35.86
CA THR A 96 -0.65 9.09 36.44
C THR A 96 0.38 8.49 35.47
N HIS A 97 0.04 8.08 34.27
CA HIS A 97 0.98 7.37 33.39
C HIS A 97 1.26 8.08 32.09
N TYR A 98 2.51 8.02 31.64
CA TYR A 98 2.98 8.69 30.44
C TYR A 98 3.16 7.74 29.25
N GLY A 99 2.83 6.44 29.44
CA GLY A 99 3.15 5.38 28.50
C GLY A 99 4.63 5.00 28.48
N SER A 100 4.97 4.01 27.67
CA SER A 100 6.33 3.47 27.62
C SER A 100 7.23 4.31 26.74
N ILE A 101 8.44 4.62 27.23
CA ILE A 101 9.45 5.39 26.48
C ILE A 101 9.74 4.71 25.14
N GLY A 102 9.73 5.49 24.08
CA GLY A 102 9.98 5.03 22.72
C GLY A 102 8.72 4.60 21.97
N PHE A 103 7.58 4.42 22.64
CA PHE A 103 6.31 4.05 22.01
C PHE A 103 5.20 5.08 22.28
N ALA A 104 5.23 5.74 23.42
CA ALA A 104 4.23 6.72 23.81
C ALA A 104 4.24 7.96 22.91
N ALA A 105 3.05 8.43 22.56
CA ALA A 105 2.88 9.63 21.77
C ALA A 105 3.31 10.90 22.53
N PRO A 106 3.84 11.94 21.85
CA PRO A 106 4.32 13.16 22.52
C PRO A 106 3.29 13.83 23.42
N GLU A 107 2.02 13.83 23.06
CA GLU A 107 0.93 14.41 23.85
C GLU A 107 0.68 13.70 25.19
N GLN A 108 1.06 12.44 25.31
CA GLN A 108 0.92 11.70 26.57
C GLN A 108 1.81 12.29 27.67
N TYR A 109 3.00 12.80 27.32
CA TYR A 109 3.93 13.45 28.26
C TYR A 109 3.43 14.82 28.74
N HIS A 110 2.47 15.43 28.02
CA HIS A 110 1.95 16.76 28.37
C HIS A 110 0.59 16.71 29.08
N ARG A 111 0.10 15.54 29.49
CA ARG A 111 -1.18 15.33 30.17
C ARG A 111 -2.38 15.95 29.45
N LEU A 112 -2.35 15.96 28.13
CA LEU A 112 -3.44 16.44 27.30
C LEU A 112 -4.54 15.37 27.21
N TYR A 113 -5.71 15.78 26.71
CA TYR A 113 -6.76 14.83 26.39
C TYR A 113 -6.27 13.81 25.36
N GLN A 114 -6.52 12.54 25.66
CA GLN A 114 -6.10 11.45 24.82
C GLN A 114 -7.25 11.03 23.88
N ASP A 115 -6.90 10.69 22.66
CA ASP A 115 -7.82 10.08 21.71
C ASP A 115 -7.10 8.94 20.94
N CYS A 116 -7.82 8.27 20.04
CA CYS A 116 -7.30 7.15 19.26
C CYS A 116 -5.98 7.42 18.52
N ARG A 117 -5.60 8.68 18.31
CA ARG A 117 -4.37 9.05 17.61
C ARG A 117 -3.11 8.86 18.45
N ALA A 118 -3.25 8.69 19.77
CA ALA A 118 -2.13 8.25 20.61
C ALA A 118 -1.76 6.78 20.30
N ASP A 119 -2.76 5.88 20.23
CA ASP A 119 -2.52 4.48 19.84
C ASP A 119 -2.03 4.35 18.39
N ILE A 120 -2.48 5.24 17.49
CA ILE A 120 -1.97 5.30 16.11
C ILE A 120 -0.48 5.65 16.08
N TYR A 121 -0.03 6.56 16.93
CA TYR A 121 1.40 6.86 17.06
C TYR A 121 2.17 5.62 17.51
N SER A 122 1.72 4.98 18.59
CA SER A 122 2.35 3.78 19.14
C SER A 122 2.35 2.62 18.12
N LEU A 123 1.30 2.48 17.32
CA LEU A 123 1.24 1.52 16.21
C LEU A 123 2.33 1.80 15.15
N GLY A 124 2.55 3.07 14.80
CA GLY A 124 3.65 3.48 13.92
C GLY A 124 5.02 3.11 14.48
N MET A 125 5.22 3.30 15.79
CA MET A 125 6.45 2.90 16.50
C MET A 125 6.62 1.38 16.55
N LEU A 126 5.52 0.62 16.67
CA LEU A 126 5.55 -0.84 16.58
C LEU A 126 5.96 -1.36 15.20
N ILE A 127 5.49 -0.72 14.13
CA ILE A 127 5.93 -1.07 12.77
C ILE A 127 7.44 -0.85 12.63
N LEU A 128 7.95 0.28 13.13
CA LEU A 128 9.40 0.55 13.15
C LEU A 128 10.17 -0.51 13.96
N TYR A 129 9.64 -0.89 15.12
CA TYR A 129 10.25 -1.91 15.97
C TYR A 129 10.29 -3.29 15.28
N MET A 130 9.18 -3.72 14.70
CA MET A 130 9.09 -4.99 13.97
C MET A 130 10.04 -5.05 12.77
N ASP A 131 10.22 -3.92 12.10
CA ASP A 131 11.06 -3.82 10.91
C ASP A 131 12.57 -3.78 11.23
N ASN A 132 12.95 -3.15 12.35
CA ASN A 132 14.35 -2.92 12.72
C ASN A 132 14.86 -3.87 13.82
N GLY A 133 14.00 -4.54 14.56
CA GLY A 133 14.33 -5.36 15.71
C GLY A 133 14.66 -4.57 16.99
N HIS A 134 14.62 -3.25 16.94
CA HIS A 134 14.88 -2.37 18.08
C HIS A 134 14.14 -1.04 17.94
N VAL A 135 14.05 -0.29 19.03
CA VAL A 135 13.35 1.00 19.04
C VAL A 135 14.08 2.01 18.15
N GLN A 136 13.35 2.57 17.20
CA GLN A 136 13.82 3.62 16.31
C GLN A 136 12.78 4.74 16.29
N CYS A 137 13.23 5.98 16.12
CA CYS A 137 12.34 7.16 16.13
C CYS A 137 12.12 7.78 14.74
N HIS A 138 12.75 7.25 13.71
CA HIS A 138 12.75 7.85 12.37
C HIS A 138 12.24 6.86 11.33
N ALA A 139 11.23 7.27 10.56
CA ALA A 139 10.66 6.45 9.49
C ALA A 139 11.68 6.13 8.38
N GLU A 140 12.71 6.97 8.24
CA GLU A 140 13.82 6.78 7.29
C GLU A 140 14.66 5.53 7.58
N SER A 141 14.64 5.01 8.83
CA SER A 141 15.36 3.79 9.23
C SER A 141 14.72 2.49 8.74
N LEU A 142 13.49 2.52 8.23
CA LEU A 142 12.79 1.35 7.73
C LEU A 142 13.59 0.59 6.67
N HIS A 143 13.72 -0.72 6.86
CA HIS A 143 14.23 -1.65 5.86
C HIS A 143 13.20 -1.85 4.74
N HIS A 144 11.95 -2.16 5.12
CA HIS A 144 10.84 -2.30 4.16
C HIS A 144 10.22 -0.93 3.84
N LYS A 145 10.77 -0.24 2.83
CA LYS A 145 10.40 1.14 2.45
C LYS A 145 8.92 1.34 2.12
N LYS A 146 8.20 0.30 1.78
CA LYS A 146 6.75 0.37 1.53
C LYS A 146 5.94 0.85 2.75
N PHE A 147 6.41 0.64 3.97
CA PHE A 147 5.76 1.15 5.18
C PHE A 147 6.04 2.64 5.45
N TYR A 148 7.03 3.22 4.77
CA TYR A 148 7.46 4.59 5.02
C TYR A 148 6.34 5.64 5.05
N PRO A 149 5.45 5.75 4.03
CA PRO A 149 4.40 6.76 4.04
C PRO A 149 3.42 6.57 5.18
N ILE A 150 3.14 5.32 5.56
CA ILE A 150 2.22 4.98 6.65
C ILE A 150 2.85 5.35 7.99
N VAL A 151 4.06 4.87 8.24
CA VAL A 151 4.78 5.12 9.51
C VAL A 151 5.02 6.60 9.70
N LYS A 152 5.54 7.31 8.69
CA LYS A 152 5.77 8.76 8.74
C LYS A 152 4.52 9.53 9.16
N LYS A 153 3.36 9.11 8.67
CA LYS A 153 2.09 9.73 9.03
C LYS A 153 1.62 9.33 10.42
N CYS A 154 1.80 8.07 10.83
CA CYS A 154 1.45 7.61 12.18
C CYS A 154 2.24 8.34 13.26
N ILE A 155 3.58 8.43 13.12
CA ILE A 155 4.48 9.00 14.14
C ILE A 155 4.65 10.52 14.03
N HIS A 156 3.79 11.19 13.25
CA HIS A 156 3.88 12.65 13.11
C HIS A 156 3.72 13.33 14.47
N HIS A 157 4.61 14.31 14.75
CA HIS A 157 4.58 15.01 16.03
C HIS A 157 3.23 15.72 16.29
N SER A 158 2.72 16.42 15.27
CA SER A 158 1.38 17.02 15.35
C SER A 158 0.30 15.96 15.21
N ILE A 159 -0.52 15.84 16.22
CA ILE A 159 -1.67 14.91 16.29
C ILE A 159 -2.65 15.10 15.11
N TRP A 160 -2.77 16.32 14.57
CA TRP A 160 -3.68 16.65 13.48
C TRP A 160 -3.21 16.17 12.11
N GLN A 161 -1.93 15.85 11.98
CA GLN A 161 -1.33 15.34 10.74
C GLN A 161 -1.27 13.81 10.69
N ARG A 162 -1.64 13.13 11.78
CA ARG A 162 -1.78 11.67 11.82
C ARG A 162 -3.07 11.21 11.12
N TYR A 163 -3.21 9.92 10.96
CA TYR A 163 -4.50 9.33 10.60
C TYR A 163 -5.55 9.66 11.65
N ARG A 164 -6.80 9.85 11.22
CA ARG A 164 -7.90 10.21 12.12
C ARG A 164 -8.49 9.02 12.87
N SER A 165 -8.28 7.81 12.36
CA SER A 165 -8.74 6.57 12.96
C SER A 165 -7.82 5.42 12.56
N VAL A 166 -7.80 4.35 13.37
CA VAL A 166 -7.07 3.11 13.06
C VAL A 166 -7.59 2.47 11.77
N LYS A 167 -8.88 2.60 11.48
CA LYS A 167 -9.48 2.16 10.21
C LYS A 167 -8.76 2.72 8.97
N GLN A 168 -8.33 3.98 9.02
CA GLN A 168 -7.56 4.58 7.94
C GLN A 168 -6.15 3.98 7.83
N VAL A 169 -5.51 3.66 8.97
CA VAL A 169 -4.22 2.96 8.98
C VAL A 169 -4.37 1.57 8.40
N ARG A 170 -5.38 0.82 8.88
CA ARG A 170 -5.70 -0.52 8.38
C ARG A 170 -5.91 -0.53 6.86
N GLN A 171 -6.67 0.42 6.34
CA GLN A 171 -6.91 0.53 4.90
C GLN A 171 -5.62 0.84 4.12
N ALA A 172 -4.76 1.72 4.64
CA ALA A 172 -3.47 2.02 4.02
C ALA A 172 -2.53 0.78 4.02
N VAL A 173 -2.51 0.01 5.13
CA VAL A 173 -1.72 -1.23 5.22
C VAL A 173 -2.30 -2.32 4.32
N TYR A 174 -3.63 -2.44 4.25
CA TYR A 174 -4.30 -3.39 3.36
C TYR A 174 -4.00 -3.12 1.88
N SER A 175 -3.91 -1.85 1.50
CA SER A 175 -3.51 -1.46 0.14
C SER A 175 -2.10 -1.96 -0.22
N LEU A 176 -1.18 -2.06 0.76
CA LEU A 176 0.14 -2.66 0.54
C LEU A 176 0.09 -4.17 0.29
N GLN A 177 -0.91 -4.89 0.80
CA GLN A 177 -1.12 -6.31 0.48
C GLN A 177 -1.61 -6.46 -0.96
N ALA A 178 -2.57 -5.64 -1.36
CA ALA A 178 -3.08 -5.65 -2.74
C ALA A 178 -1.96 -5.36 -3.76
N GLU A 179 -0.96 -4.55 -3.39
CA GLU A 179 0.25 -4.35 -4.18
C GLU A 179 1.20 -5.57 -4.16
N ASN A 180 1.16 -6.41 -3.10
CA ASN A 180 2.03 -7.59 -2.94
C ASN A 180 1.37 -8.90 -3.41
N GLU A 181 0.05 -8.95 -3.54
CA GLU A 181 -0.68 -10.09 -4.13
C GLU A 181 -0.60 -10.08 -5.66
N LEU A 182 -0.04 -9.05 -6.25
CA LEU A 182 0.59 -9.19 -7.56
C LEU A 182 1.79 -10.12 -7.34
N PRO A 183 1.81 -11.33 -7.92
CA PRO A 183 2.95 -12.21 -7.79
C PRO A 183 4.18 -11.44 -8.20
N GLU A 184 5.30 -11.62 -7.47
CA GLU A 184 6.61 -10.95 -7.70
C GLU A 184 7.15 -11.15 -9.13
N ASN A 185 6.33 -11.63 -10.06
CA ASN A 185 6.65 -11.92 -11.44
C ASN A 185 5.45 -11.79 -12.41
N ILE A 186 4.48 -10.92 -12.17
CA ILE A 186 3.69 -10.47 -13.31
C ILE A 186 4.49 -9.31 -13.94
N LYS A 187 5.45 -9.69 -14.78
CA LYS A 187 5.99 -8.81 -15.80
C LYS A 187 4.78 -8.21 -16.52
N ALA A 188 4.64 -6.88 -16.45
CA ALA A 188 3.55 -6.20 -17.12
C ALA A 188 3.41 -6.75 -18.55
N GLN A 189 2.20 -7.13 -18.95
CA GLN A 189 1.99 -7.65 -20.30
C GLN A 189 2.10 -6.48 -21.28
N ASN A 190 3.13 -6.51 -22.10
CA ASN A 190 3.37 -5.50 -23.12
C ASN A 190 2.56 -5.82 -24.37
N ILE A 191 1.61 -4.95 -24.71
CA ILE A 191 0.77 -5.04 -25.89
C ILE A 191 1.20 -3.92 -26.85
N SER A 192 1.85 -4.27 -27.94
CA SER A 192 2.28 -3.28 -28.95
C SER A 192 1.35 -3.25 -30.14
N LEU A 193 0.89 -2.06 -30.48
CA LEU A 193 0.00 -1.82 -31.63
C LEU A 193 0.77 -1.15 -32.75
N TYR A 194 0.62 -1.66 -33.95
CA TYR A 194 1.26 -1.17 -35.16
C TYR A 194 0.21 -0.91 -36.25
N GLY A 195 0.26 0.25 -36.87
CA GLY A 195 -0.57 0.58 -38.00
C GLY A 195 0.09 0.20 -39.31
N THR A 196 -0.65 -0.33 -40.27
CA THR A 196 -0.13 -0.63 -41.61
C THR A 196 0.15 0.63 -42.43
N LYS A 197 -0.43 1.76 -42.04
CA LYS A 197 -0.22 3.09 -42.61
C LYS A 197 -0.64 4.18 -41.62
N HIS A 198 -0.21 5.40 -41.89
CA HIS A 198 -0.68 6.58 -41.17
C HIS A 198 -2.22 6.70 -41.25
N GLY A 199 -2.84 7.07 -40.14
CA GLY A 199 -4.29 7.33 -40.06
C GLY A 199 -5.17 6.08 -40.08
N VAL A 200 -4.62 4.88 -39.86
CA VAL A 200 -5.40 3.63 -39.80
C VAL A 200 -6.14 3.46 -38.45
N GLY A 201 -5.88 4.32 -37.47
CA GLY A 201 -6.55 4.33 -36.18
C GLY A 201 -5.82 3.59 -35.06
N THR A 202 -4.51 3.37 -35.18
CA THR A 202 -3.68 2.68 -34.18
C THR A 202 -3.81 3.32 -32.82
N THR A 203 -3.62 4.63 -32.71
CA THR A 203 -3.75 5.42 -31.50
C THR A 203 -5.14 5.30 -30.88
N HIS A 204 -6.19 5.38 -31.69
CA HIS A 204 -7.56 5.24 -31.23
C HIS A 204 -7.81 3.85 -30.60
N ILE A 205 -7.34 2.79 -31.26
CA ILE A 205 -7.50 1.42 -30.76
C ILE A 205 -6.67 1.20 -29.49
N ALA A 206 -5.45 1.73 -29.41
CA ALA A 206 -4.61 1.63 -28.22
C ALA A 206 -5.26 2.32 -27.00
N LEU A 207 -5.82 3.51 -27.20
CA LEU A 207 -6.56 4.23 -26.13
C LEU A 207 -7.84 3.49 -25.72
N CYS A 208 -8.61 2.98 -26.68
CA CYS A 208 -9.81 2.19 -26.40
C CYS A 208 -9.47 0.90 -25.65
N LEU A 209 -8.39 0.20 -25.99
CA LEU A 209 -7.93 -0.99 -25.31
C LEU A 209 -7.50 -0.67 -23.87
N THR A 210 -6.73 0.40 -23.66
CA THR A 210 -6.33 0.86 -22.33
C THR A 210 -7.55 1.20 -21.48
N ALA A 211 -8.51 1.93 -22.04
CA ALA A 211 -9.76 2.26 -21.35
C ALA A 211 -10.58 1.01 -20.98
N TYR A 212 -10.66 0.04 -21.90
CA TYR A 212 -11.34 -1.24 -21.66
C TYR A 212 -10.70 -2.02 -20.52
N LEU A 213 -9.38 -2.18 -20.53
CA LEU A 213 -8.62 -2.87 -19.47
C LEU A 213 -8.83 -2.17 -18.12
N THR A 214 -8.70 -0.85 -18.07
CA THR A 214 -8.91 -0.06 -16.85
C THR A 214 -10.34 -0.22 -16.31
N ARG A 215 -11.34 -0.20 -17.20
CA ARG A 215 -12.75 -0.38 -16.81
C ARG A 215 -13.05 -1.78 -16.25
N ASN A 216 -12.27 -2.78 -16.65
CA ASN A 216 -12.37 -4.16 -16.12
C ASN A 216 -11.50 -4.40 -14.89
N GLY A 217 -10.97 -3.34 -14.25
CA GLY A 217 -10.26 -3.42 -12.98
C GLY A 217 -8.76 -3.65 -13.08
N PHE A 218 -8.19 -3.70 -14.29
CA PHE A 218 -6.75 -3.82 -14.48
C PHE A 218 -6.07 -2.44 -14.42
N ARG A 219 -4.84 -2.39 -13.91
CA ARG A 219 -3.99 -1.21 -14.01
C ARG A 219 -3.35 -1.20 -15.40
N ALA A 220 -3.88 -0.40 -16.31
CA ALA A 220 -3.38 -0.30 -17.65
C ALA A 220 -2.89 1.13 -17.95
N VAL A 221 -1.79 1.23 -18.70
CA VAL A 221 -1.22 2.50 -19.16
C VAL A 221 -1.05 2.50 -20.67
N TYR A 222 -1.45 3.59 -21.29
CA TYR A 222 -1.14 3.88 -22.69
C TYR A 222 0.24 4.52 -22.78
N VAL A 223 1.10 4.00 -23.65
CA VAL A 223 2.45 4.53 -23.90
C VAL A 223 2.57 4.94 -25.35
N GLN A 224 2.90 6.19 -25.59
CA GLN A 224 3.16 6.72 -26.94
C GLN A 224 4.63 6.47 -27.28
N GLU A 225 4.90 5.66 -28.30
CA GLU A 225 6.25 5.41 -28.86
C GLU A 225 6.44 6.03 -30.25
N ALA A 226 5.34 6.42 -30.91
CA ALA A 226 5.41 7.06 -32.22
C ALA A 226 5.79 8.54 -32.09
N ASP A 227 6.67 9.01 -32.98
CA ASP A 227 7.10 10.42 -33.11
C ASP A 227 5.97 11.30 -33.71
N GLU A 228 4.75 11.15 -33.27
CA GLU A 228 3.66 12.04 -33.68
C GLU A 228 3.63 13.23 -32.70
N GLU A 229 3.88 14.41 -33.22
CA GLU A 229 3.79 15.66 -32.48
C GLU A 229 2.40 15.81 -31.88
N ASP A 230 2.37 16.13 -30.55
CA ASP A 230 1.29 16.83 -29.87
C ASP A 230 0.07 16.09 -29.31
N PHE A 231 0.06 14.77 -29.16
CA PHE A 231 -1.08 14.11 -28.49
C PHE A 231 -1.38 14.65 -27.08
N ILE A 232 -0.34 15.07 -26.31
CA ILE A 232 -0.52 15.62 -24.97
C ILE A 232 -1.06 17.04 -24.97
N CYS A 233 -0.68 17.85 -25.97
CA CYS A 233 -1.15 19.23 -26.10
C CYS A 233 -2.66 19.31 -26.38
N GLU A 234 -3.27 18.24 -26.91
CA GLU A 234 -4.70 18.15 -27.14
C GLU A 234 -5.50 17.75 -25.89
N ILE A 235 -4.85 17.16 -24.86
CA ILE A 235 -5.54 16.72 -23.64
C ILE A 235 -5.59 17.87 -22.64
N ARG A 236 -6.61 18.72 -22.76
CA ARG A 236 -6.80 19.95 -21.96
C ARG A 236 -6.99 19.73 -20.44
N GLU A 237 -7.22 18.51 -19.98
CA GLU A 237 -7.52 18.20 -18.56
C GLU A 237 -6.69 17.01 -18.04
N SER A 238 -5.40 16.99 -18.35
CA SER A 238 -4.50 15.93 -17.84
C SER A 238 -3.86 16.33 -16.50
N ILE A 239 -3.79 15.39 -15.57
CA ILE A 239 -3.15 15.56 -14.25
C ILE A 239 -1.89 14.70 -14.20
N LEU A 240 -0.73 15.33 -14.04
CA LEU A 240 0.55 14.64 -13.84
C LEU A 240 0.51 13.84 -12.53
N GLN A 241 0.87 12.56 -12.62
CA GLN A 241 0.96 11.64 -11.51
C GLN A 241 2.40 11.57 -10.96
N THR A 242 2.57 10.96 -9.78
CA THR A 242 3.88 10.81 -9.12
C THR A 242 4.81 9.82 -9.83
N ASP A 243 4.27 8.93 -10.66
CA ASP A 243 5.02 7.95 -11.49
C ASP A 243 5.48 8.52 -12.84
N GLY A 244 5.19 9.80 -13.10
CA GLY A 244 5.52 10.46 -14.37
C GLY A 244 4.48 10.22 -15.47
N THR A 245 3.39 9.51 -15.22
CA THR A 245 2.27 9.39 -16.17
C THR A 245 1.29 10.55 -16.03
N PHE A 246 0.45 10.77 -17.03
CA PHE A 246 -0.65 11.70 -16.98
C PHE A 246 -1.98 10.97 -16.85
N ARG A 247 -2.85 11.44 -15.99
CA ARG A 247 -4.21 10.91 -15.88
C ARG A 247 -5.15 11.72 -16.76
N CYS A 248 -5.74 11.03 -17.75
CA CYS A 248 -6.72 11.57 -18.67
C CYS A 248 -8.05 10.86 -18.45
N GLY A 249 -8.93 11.46 -17.67
CA GLY A 249 -10.15 10.79 -17.21
C GLY A 249 -9.85 9.54 -16.39
N THR A 250 -10.19 8.36 -16.93
CA THR A 250 -9.97 7.07 -16.25
C THR A 250 -8.67 6.36 -16.64
N ILE A 251 -7.99 6.80 -17.68
CA ILE A 251 -6.79 6.14 -18.23
C ILE A 251 -5.51 6.85 -17.80
N ALA A 252 -4.43 6.08 -17.59
CA ALA A 252 -3.09 6.58 -17.45
C ALA A 252 -2.43 6.67 -18.84
N VAL A 253 -1.75 7.76 -19.11
CA VAL A 253 -1.06 8.04 -20.37
C VAL A 253 0.39 8.38 -20.09
N CYS A 254 1.31 7.67 -20.71
CA CYS A 254 2.73 7.98 -20.72
C CYS A 254 3.09 8.54 -22.11
N PRO A 255 3.40 9.84 -22.21
CA PRO A 255 3.85 10.42 -23.45
C PRO A 255 5.25 9.96 -23.80
N GLN A 256 5.67 10.23 -25.03
CA GLN A 256 7.07 10.10 -25.40
C GLN A 256 7.87 11.21 -24.72
N TYR A 257 8.71 10.85 -23.76
CA TYR A 257 9.62 11.80 -23.11
C TYR A 257 10.90 11.92 -23.92
N HIS A 258 11.25 13.14 -24.32
CA HIS A 258 12.55 13.46 -24.90
C HIS A 258 13.54 13.78 -23.79
N GLY A 259 14.58 12.95 -23.59
CA GLY A 259 15.65 13.22 -22.62
C GLY A 259 15.73 12.24 -21.46
N ALA A 260 16.28 12.72 -20.30
CA ALA A 260 16.61 11.88 -19.12
C ALA A 260 15.42 11.50 -18.24
N VAL A 261 14.21 11.96 -18.55
CA VAL A 261 13.00 11.66 -17.78
C VAL A 261 12.33 10.43 -18.35
N GLN A 262 12.11 9.41 -17.53
CA GLN A 262 11.32 8.23 -17.87
C GLN A 262 10.20 8.08 -16.84
N ALA A 263 9.00 7.72 -17.30
CA ALA A 263 7.93 7.34 -16.38
C ALA A 263 8.25 6.00 -15.73
N ASP A 264 7.91 5.87 -14.46
CA ASP A 264 7.98 4.59 -13.75
C ASP A 264 6.72 3.78 -14.06
N LEU A 265 6.86 2.80 -14.95
CA LEU A 265 5.77 1.90 -15.34
C LEU A 265 5.65 0.66 -14.45
N TYR A 266 6.36 0.65 -13.32
CA TYR A 266 6.25 -0.43 -12.35
C TYR A 266 4.84 -0.45 -11.73
N GLY A 267 4.28 -1.64 -11.67
CA GLY A 267 2.97 -1.83 -11.04
C GLY A 267 1.77 -1.75 -11.98
N TYR A 268 1.97 -1.55 -13.27
CA TYR A 268 0.90 -1.74 -14.27
C TYR A 268 0.78 -3.22 -14.65
N ASP A 269 -0.47 -3.69 -14.83
CA ASP A 269 -0.76 -5.05 -15.29
C ASP A 269 -0.59 -5.17 -16.81
N TYR A 270 -0.91 -4.07 -17.51
CA TYR A 270 -0.81 -3.95 -18.96
C TYR A 270 -0.16 -2.64 -19.37
N ILE A 271 0.82 -2.73 -20.29
CA ILE A 271 1.44 -1.60 -20.97
C ILE A 271 1.03 -1.67 -22.43
N VAL A 272 0.15 -0.76 -22.85
CA VAL A 272 -0.37 -0.68 -24.22
C VAL A 272 0.45 0.35 -24.99
N ARG A 273 1.32 -0.11 -25.88
CA ARG A 273 2.26 0.72 -26.64
C ARG A 273 1.69 1.04 -28.02
N ASP A 274 1.56 2.32 -28.31
CA ASP A 274 1.27 2.81 -29.67
C ASP A 274 2.58 3.04 -30.41
N CYS A 275 2.94 2.09 -31.26
CA CYS A 275 4.20 2.08 -32.01
C CYS A 275 4.09 2.76 -33.39
N GLY A 276 2.98 3.43 -33.67
CA GLY A 276 2.77 4.10 -34.96
C GLY A 276 2.70 3.13 -36.15
N THR A 277 3.52 3.34 -37.17
CA THR A 277 3.56 2.49 -38.37
C THR A 277 4.61 1.38 -38.27
N ILE A 278 4.43 0.28 -39.01
CA ILE A 278 5.18 -1.00 -38.95
C ILE A 278 6.72 -0.85 -39.14
N ALA A 279 7.26 0.31 -39.44
CA ALA A 279 8.69 0.51 -39.75
C ALA A 279 9.68 0.18 -38.62
N GLY A 280 9.21 -0.21 -37.40
CA GLY A 280 10.07 -0.55 -36.27
C GLY A 280 9.43 -1.57 -35.32
N LEU A 281 9.31 -2.84 -35.74
CA LEU A 281 8.87 -3.93 -34.87
C LEU A 281 9.83 -4.07 -33.67
N SER A 282 9.42 -3.61 -32.49
CA SER A 282 10.15 -3.83 -31.24
C SER A 282 10.08 -5.30 -30.82
N ALA A 283 11.22 -5.92 -30.55
CA ALA A 283 11.32 -7.31 -30.13
C ALA A 283 10.76 -7.61 -28.73
N GLN A 284 10.26 -6.62 -27.99
CA GLN A 284 9.92 -6.74 -26.55
C GLN A 284 8.44 -6.83 -26.23
N ALA A 285 7.55 -7.02 -27.20
CA ALA A 285 6.12 -7.13 -26.95
C ALA A 285 5.69 -8.58 -26.70
N ASP A 286 4.89 -8.79 -25.64
CA ASP A 286 4.29 -10.10 -25.34
C ASP A 286 3.11 -10.37 -26.28
N ILE A 287 2.39 -9.31 -26.70
CA ILE A 287 1.29 -9.36 -27.67
C ILE A 287 1.52 -8.27 -28.73
N LYS A 288 1.48 -8.64 -30.00
CA LYS A 288 1.57 -7.71 -31.13
C LYS A 288 0.22 -7.63 -31.84
N ILE A 289 -0.31 -6.43 -32.01
CA ILE A 289 -1.57 -6.16 -32.71
C ILE A 289 -1.27 -5.30 -33.94
N VAL A 290 -1.64 -5.78 -35.11
CA VAL A 290 -1.52 -5.01 -36.37
C VAL A 290 -2.88 -4.47 -36.76
N VAL A 291 -2.98 -3.15 -36.81
CA VAL A 291 -4.18 -2.42 -37.24
C VAL A 291 -4.11 -2.14 -38.72
N THR A 292 -5.10 -2.59 -39.47
CA THR A 292 -5.15 -2.45 -40.92
C THR A 292 -6.51 -1.95 -41.38
N ASP A 293 -6.53 -1.29 -42.56
CA ASP A 293 -7.78 -0.98 -43.25
C ASP A 293 -8.31 -2.21 -44.01
N PHE A 294 -9.63 -2.32 -44.14
CA PHE A 294 -10.32 -3.44 -44.76
C PHE A 294 -10.12 -3.53 -46.30
N GLY A 295 -8.86 -3.50 -46.78
CA GLY A 295 -8.55 -3.72 -48.19
C GLY A 295 -8.23 -5.20 -48.46
N TYR A 296 -9.15 -5.98 -49.04
CA TYR A 296 -9.03 -7.42 -49.30
C TYR A 296 -7.73 -7.85 -50.01
N ARG A 297 -7.13 -6.96 -50.84
CA ARG A 297 -5.89 -7.25 -51.59
C ARG A 297 -4.61 -7.27 -50.70
N ARG A 298 -4.61 -6.66 -49.53
CA ARG A 298 -3.42 -6.55 -48.68
C ARG A 298 -3.32 -7.64 -47.61
N ARG A 299 -4.35 -8.44 -47.42
CA ARG A 299 -4.37 -9.52 -46.44
C ARG A 299 -3.21 -10.50 -46.62
N LEU A 300 -2.86 -10.86 -47.85
CA LEU A 300 -1.76 -11.78 -48.16
C LEU A 300 -0.36 -11.20 -47.88
N GLU A 301 -0.18 -9.86 -47.96
CA GLU A 301 1.07 -9.21 -47.56
C GLU A 301 1.27 -9.25 -46.06
N TYR A 302 0.21 -9.08 -45.27
CA TYR A 302 0.26 -9.13 -43.82
C TYR A 302 0.46 -10.54 -43.28
N GLU A 303 -0.13 -11.54 -43.88
CA GLU A 303 0.11 -12.94 -43.52
C GLU A 303 1.58 -13.33 -43.74
N ARG A 304 2.26 -12.78 -44.76
CA ARG A 304 3.71 -12.98 -45.00
C ARG A 304 4.57 -12.26 -43.96
N LEU A 305 4.21 -11.04 -43.55
CA LEU A 305 4.92 -10.28 -42.52
C LEU A 305 4.83 -10.95 -41.13
N LEU A 306 3.68 -11.52 -40.80
CA LEU A 306 3.47 -12.26 -39.55
C LEU A 306 4.19 -13.62 -39.55
N GLN A 307 4.53 -14.17 -40.71
CA GLN A 307 5.30 -15.42 -40.86
C GLN A 307 6.81 -15.19 -40.80
N SER A 308 7.31 -14.01 -41.21
CA SER A 308 8.73 -13.66 -41.15
C SER A 308 9.29 -13.38 -39.75
N ASP A 309 8.44 -13.28 -38.76
CA ASP A 309 8.81 -13.02 -37.34
C ASP A 309 8.98 -14.35 -36.54
N LYS A 310 8.96 -15.51 -37.24
CA LYS A 310 9.09 -16.84 -36.60
C LYS A 310 10.44 -17.53 -36.87
N ASP A 311 11.28 -16.93 -37.64
CA ASP A 311 12.67 -17.32 -37.87
C ASP A 311 13.61 -16.30 -37.21
#